data_ed4b1cd768921c84ec4dc2d91378cdcb
#
_entry.id   ed4b1cd768921c84ec4dc2d91378cdcb
#
_cell.length_a   1.000
_cell.length_b   1.000
_cell.length_c   1.000
_cell.angle_alpha   90.00
_cell.angle_beta   90.00
_cell.angle_gamma   90.00
#
_symmetry.space_group_name_H-M   'P 1'
#
loop_
_entity.id
_entity.type
_entity.pdbx_description
1 polymer ?
#
loop_
_entity_poly.entity_id
_entity_poly.type
_entity_poly.pdbx_seq_one_letter_code
_entity_poly.pdbx_strand_id
1 'polypeptide(L)'
;MGQLEQIRARCKSLRLTWMAQQLPQLLGDAENNDWSYLQCLDHLLSHELKERDQKRIQRHFKQARFPMEKRLDDFDYRHQTTINKRQISALLDFNFLDQRQNLVFIGPPGVGKTHLAIGLGYKAIEAGYRVVFKTAMALVEELELAEKRGELKKRISLLAKNDLLIIDELGYLPMSRQSRYNLFQLVNSLYEYRSIILTTNKDFTDWGEFFHNDNVAIPIVDRIIHHSHIFMLGGESYRLKEKLTN
;
A
#
# COMPACT_ATOMS: atom_id res chain seq x y z
N MET A 1 -1.13 -15.67 -45.21
CA MET A 1 -1.02 -14.68 -44.12
C MET A 1 0.03 -13.64 -44.52
N GLY A 2 -0.32 -12.35 -44.56
CA GLY A 2 0.65 -11.31 -44.87
C GLY A 2 1.73 -11.20 -43.80
N GLN A 3 2.86 -10.63 -44.12
CA GLN A 3 4.02 -10.44 -43.20
C GLN A 3 3.60 -9.71 -41.92
N LEU A 4 2.76 -8.68 -42.02
CA LEU A 4 2.20 -7.93 -40.89
C LEU A 4 1.46 -8.84 -39.91
N GLU A 5 0.59 -9.73 -40.41
CA GLU A 5 -0.16 -10.66 -39.56
C GLU A 5 0.74 -11.67 -38.83
N GLN A 6 1.82 -12.09 -39.46
CA GLN A 6 2.83 -12.94 -38.82
C GLN A 6 3.55 -12.22 -37.68
N ILE A 7 3.93 -10.94 -37.87
CA ILE A 7 4.56 -10.13 -36.83
C ILE A 7 3.59 -9.91 -35.69
N ARG A 8 2.35 -9.55 -35.94
CA ARG A 8 1.31 -9.41 -34.90
C ARG A 8 1.12 -10.71 -34.10
N ALA A 9 1.11 -11.86 -34.74
CA ALA A 9 1.01 -13.16 -34.08
C ALA A 9 2.23 -13.42 -33.17
N ARG A 10 3.45 -13.09 -33.64
CA ARG A 10 4.68 -13.19 -32.82
C ARG A 10 4.63 -12.23 -31.63
N CYS A 11 4.19 -10.99 -31.80
CA CYS A 11 3.99 -10.04 -30.70
C CYS A 11 3.01 -10.59 -29.66
N LYS A 12 1.90 -11.19 -30.06
CA LYS A 12 0.94 -11.82 -29.14
C LYS A 12 1.56 -12.99 -28.38
N SER A 13 2.32 -13.87 -29.04
CA SER A 13 2.98 -15.00 -28.36
C SER A 13 4.05 -14.54 -27.37
N LEU A 14 4.71 -13.42 -27.63
CA LEU A 14 5.64 -12.75 -26.69
C LEU A 14 4.93 -11.89 -25.64
N ARG A 15 3.60 -11.87 -25.61
CA ARG A 15 2.77 -11.03 -24.73
C ARG A 15 3.04 -9.52 -24.89
N LEU A 16 3.44 -9.08 -26.07
CA LEU A 16 3.56 -7.68 -26.45
C LEU A 16 2.21 -7.19 -26.97
N THR A 17 1.25 -7.02 -26.09
CA THR A 17 -0.16 -6.87 -26.47
C THR A 17 -0.46 -5.52 -27.09
N TRP A 18 0.15 -4.45 -26.59
CA TRP A 18 0.01 -3.11 -27.15
C TRP A 18 0.64 -3.06 -28.57
N MET A 19 1.86 -3.54 -28.69
CA MET A 19 2.54 -3.61 -30.00
C MET A 19 1.70 -4.39 -31.02
N ALA A 20 1.18 -5.57 -30.66
CA ALA A 20 0.35 -6.37 -31.54
C ALA A 20 -0.91 -5.63 -32.03
N GLN A 21 -1.47 -4.75 -31.21
CA GLN A 21 -2.68 -3.97 -31.54
C GLN A 21 -2.34 -2.73 -32.40
N GLN A 22 -1.31 -1.98 -32.01
CA GLN A 22 -1.00 -0.69 -32.58
C GLN A 22 -0.04 -0.75 -33.79
N LEU A 23 0.59 -1.90 -34.05
CA LEU A 23 1.59 -2.07 -35.10
C LEU A 23 1.14 -1.53 -36.48
N PRO A 24 -0.09 -1.78 -36.98
CA PRO A 24 -0.52 -1.25 -38.28
C PRO A 24 -0.54 0.28 -38.34
N GLN A 25 -1.10 0.91 -37.31
CA GLN A 25 -1.17 2.36 -37.21
C GLN A 25 0.22 2.97 -37.11
N LEU A 26 1.07 2.41 -36.28
CA LEU A 26 2.41 2.91 -36.02
C LEU A 26 3.32 2.82 -37.24
N LEU A 27 3.16 1.80 -38.07
CA LEU A 27 3.91 1.72 -39.35
C LEU A 27 3.50 2.83 -40.30
N GLY A 28 2.18 3.17 -40.36
CA GLY A 28 1.70 4.32 -41.14
C GLY A 28 2.23 5.65 -40.59
N ASP A 29 2.26 5.81 -39.27
CA ASP A 29 2.82 7.01 -38.62
C ASP A 29 4.33 7.13 -38.90
N ALA A 30 5.06 6.02 -38.88
CA ALA A 30 6.50 5.99 -39.17
C ALA A 30 6.79 6.38 -40.61
N GLU A 31 6.01 5.90 -41.57
CA GLU A 31 6.12 6.28 -42.99
C GLU A 31 5.79 7.76 -43.19
N ASN A 32 4.72 8.27 -42.56
CA ASN A 32 4.29 9.67 -42.71
C ASN A 32 5.26 10.67 -42.07
N ASN A 33 6.05 10.26 -41.08
CA ASN A 33 6.99 11.13 -40.37
C ASN A 33 8.45 10.81 -40.64
N ASP A 34 8.75 10.00 -41.65
CA ASP A 34 10.11 9.60 -42.03
C ASP A 34 10.95 9.06 -40.86
N TRP A 35 10.38 8.22 -40.01
CA TRP A 35 11.08 7.68 -38.86
C TRP A 35 12.14 6.66 -39.31
N SER A 36 13.31 6.74 -38.68
CA SER A 36 14.30 5.68 -38.78
C SER A 36 13.80 4.39 -38.12
N TYR A 37 14.39 3.25 -38.51
CA TYR A 37 14.08 1.95 -37.88
C TYR A 37 14.28 1.96 -36.36
N LEU A 38 15.31 2.67 -35.87
CA LEU A 38 15.57 2.80 -34.43
C LEU A 38 14.49 3.61 -33.74
N GLN A 39 14.03 4.72 -34.31
CA GLN A 39 12.92 5.50 -33.75
C GLN A 39 11.63 4.69 -33.71
N CYS A 40 11.33 3.92 -34.74
CA CYS A 40 10.15 3.05 -34.75
C CYS A 40 10.23 1.98 -33.67
N LEU A 41 11.36 1.32 -33.48
CA LEU A 41 11.58 0.32 -32.45
C LEU A 41 11.50 0.93 -31.03
N ASP A 42 12.15 2.07 -30.82
CA ASP A 42 12.12 2.77 -29.53
C ASP A 42 10.69 3.15 -29.15
N HIS A 43 9.92 3.70 -30.09
CA HIS A 43 8.52 4.06 -29.89
C HIS A 43 7.66 2.85 -29.50
N LEU A 44 7.81 1.73 -30.22
CA LEU A 44 7.10 0.48 -29.90
C LEU A 44 7.42 -0.05 -28.50
N LEU A 45 8.71 -0.12 -28.16
CA LEU A 45 9.16 -0.65 -26.86
C LEU A 45 8.77 0.24 -25.71
N SER A 46 8.96 1.55 -25.85
CA SER A 46 8.63 2.54 -24.83
C SER A 46 7.13 2.53 -24.48
N HIS A 47 6.26 2.43 -25.48
CA HIS A 47 4.82 2.38 -25.29
C HIS A 47 4.34 1.05 -24.71
N GLU A 48 4.90 -0.08 -25.15
CA GLU A 48 4.60 -1.40 -24.55
C GLU A 48 4.99 -1.42 -23.07
N LEU A 49 6.14 -0.84 -22.70
CA LEU A 49 6.56 -0.71 -21.29
C LEU A 49 5.60 0.16 -20.49
N LYS A 50 5.22 1.34 -21.01
CA LYS A 50 4.24 2.22 -20.34
C LYS A 50 2.91 1.52 -20.09
N GLU A 51 2.38 0.83 -21.10
CA GLU A 51 1.14 0.06 -20.99
C GLU A 51 1.22 -1.06 -19.95
N ARG A 52 2.33 -1.76 -19.90
CA ARG A 52 2.56 -2.80 -18.89
C ARG A 52 2.61 -2.23 -17.49
N ASP A 53 3.30 -1.11 -17.32
CA ASP A 53 3.40 -0.42 -16.04
C ASP A 53 2.05 0.09 -15.59
N GLN A 54 1.27 0.73 -16.48
CA GLN A 54 -0.08 1.18 -16.16
C GLN A 54 -1.00 0.01 -15.75
N LYS A 55 -0.97 -1.09 -16.49
CA LYS A 55 -1.75 -2.29 -16.15
C LYS A 55 -1.29 -2.93 -14.83
N ARG A 56 0.03 -2.89 -14.54
CA ARG A 56 0.59 -3.33 -13.26
C ARG A 56 0.07 -2.47 -12.11
N ILE A 57 0.17 -1.15 -12.23
CA ILE A 57 -0.31 -0.16 -11.23
C ILE A 57 -1.81 -0.34 -10.99
N GLN A 58 -2.63 -0.38 -12.04
CA GLN A 58 -4.07 -0.60 -11.90
C GLN A 58 -4.42 -1.92 -11.17
N ARG A 59 -3.68 -2.99 -11.45
CA ARG A 59 -3.85 -4.27 -10.75
C ARG A 59 -3.46 -4.15 -9.28
N HIS A 60 -2.36 -3.45 -8.94
CA HIS A 60 -1.95 -3.22 -7.56
C HIS A 60 -2.99 -2.38 -6.81
N PHE A 61 -3.58 -1.34 -7.41
CA PHE A 61 -4.68 -0.59 -6.82
C PHE A 61 -5.89 -1.47 -6.50
N LYS A 62 -6.31 -2.33 -7.42
CA LYS A 62 -7.41 -3.28 -7.17
C LYS A 62 -7.08 -4.25 -6.04
N GLN A 63 -5.84 -4.72 -5.95
CA GLN A 63 -5.39 -5.66 -4.93
C GLN A 63 -5.22 -5.00 -3.56
N ALA A 64 -4.90 -3.73 -3.49
CA ALA A 64 -4.72 -2.97 -2.26
C ALA A 64 -6.01 -2.87 -1.43
N ARG A 65 -7.18 -2.86 -2.07
CA ARG A 65 -8.52 -2.82 -1.43
C ARG A 65 -8.70 -1.62 -0.49
N PHE A 66 -8.25 -0.45 -0.92
CA PHE A 66 -8.54 0.76 -0.16
C PHE A 66 -10.06 0.98 -0.05
N PRO A 67 -10.56 1.38 1.14
CA PRO A 67 -11.99 1.60 1.37
C PRO A 67 -12.50 2.85 0.64
N MET A 68 -11.63 3.80 0.38
CA MET A 68 -11.93 5.08 -0.28
C MET A 68 -10.67 5.65 -0.91
N GLU A 69 -10.83 6.54 -1.86
CA GLU A 69 -9.72 7.32 -2.39
C GLU A 69 -9.37 8.47 -1.43
N LYS A 70 -8.12 8.53 -1.01
CA LYS A 70 -7.54 9.62 -0.20
C LYS A 70 -6.16 9.94 -0.76
N ARG A 71 -6.01 11.13 -1.34
CA ARG A 71 -4.74 11.59 -1.90
C ARG A 71 -4.01 12.49 -0.92
N LEU A 72 -2.69 12.48 -0.91
CA LEU A 72 -1.88 13.36 -0.07
C LEU A 72 -2.06 14.84 -0.46
N ASP A 73 -2.39 15.11 -1.72
CA ASP A 73 -2.65 16.47 -2.21
C ASP A 73 -3.93 17.08 -1.63
N ASP A 74 -4.90 16.22 -1.24
CA ASP A 74 -6.15 16.62 -0.61
C ASP A 74 -6.04 16.78 0.91
N PHE A 75 -4.86 16.52 1.50
CA PHE A 75 -4.67 16.60 2.94
C PHE A 75 -4.47 18.04 3.41
N ASP A 76 -5.32 18.50 4.33
CA ASP A 76 -5.25 19.87 4.88
C ASP A 76 -4.18 19.98 5.99
N TYR A 77 -2.95 20.30 5.61
CA TYR A 77 -1.85 20.56 6.53
C TYR A 77 -2.00 21.86 7.35
N ARG A 78 -2.97 22.73 7.02
CA ARG A 78 -3.23 23.94 7.81
C ARG A 78 -4.07 23.62 9.03
N HIS A 79 -4.98 22.66 8.88
CA HIS A 79 -5.78 22.15 10.01
C HIS A 79 -4.95 21.23 10.91
N GLN A 80 -4.12 20.39 10.33
CA GLN A 80 -3.21 19.49 11.06
C GLN A 80 -1.88 20.18 11.36
N THR A 81 -1.70 20.62 12.63
CA THR A 81 -0.56 21.46 13.05
C THR A 81 0.64 20.68 13.60
N THR A 82 0.45 19.41 13.95
CA THR A 82 1.51 18.58 14.56
C THR A 82 2.40 17.88 13.53
N ILE A 83 1.93 17.77 12.28
CA ILE A 83 2.69 17.21 11.16
C ILE A 83 2.70 18.23 10.03
N ASN A 84 3.84 18.43 9.42
CA ASN A 84 3.96 19.32 8.26
C ASN A 84 4.13 18.54 6.95
N LYS A 85 3.83 19.23 5.83
CA LYS A 85 3.94 18.65 4.49
C LYS A 85 5.33 18.09 4.18
N ARG A 86 6.40 18.76 4.67
CA ARG A 86 7.79 18.35 4.44
C ARG A 86 8.10 16.98 5.04
N GLN A 87 7.60 16.71 6.26
CA GLN A 87 7.78 15.42 6.92
C GLN A 87 7.14 14.28 6.13
N ILE A 88 5.92 14.48 5.63
CA ILE A 88 5.23 13.47 4.81
C ILE A 88 5.87 13.34 3.43
N SER A 89 6.29 14.47 2.82
CA SER A 89 6.96 14.44 1.51
C SER A 89 8.30 13.72 1.56
N ALA A 90 9.01 13.77 2.69
CA ALA A 90 10.27 13.03 2.88
C ALA A 90 10.07 11.49 2.86
N LEU A 91 8.83 11.00 3.09
CA LEU A 91 8.53 9.57 3.00
C LEU A 91 8.29 9.10 1.56
N LEU A 92 8.16 10.03 0.60
CA LEU A 92 7.87 9.71 -0.80
C LEU A 92 9.10 9.26 -1.60
N ASP A 93 10.29 9.27 -0.99
CA ASP A 93 11.47 8.58 -1.51
C ASP A 93 11.40 7.06 -1.26
N PHE A 94 10.46 6.63 -0.40
CA PHE A 94 10.22 5.23 -0.01
C PHE A 94 11.42 4.51 0.63
N ASN A 95 12.42 5.23 1.11
CA ASN A 95 13.55 4.64 1.83
C ASN A 95 13.09 3.76 2.99
N PHE A 96 12.00 4.14 3.68
CA PHE A 96 11.43 3.32 4.75
C PHE A 96 10.96 1.94 4.27
N LEU A 97 10.46 1.82 3.02
CA LEU A 97 10.09 0.52 2.43
C LEU A 97 11.33 -0.30 2.09
N ASP A 98 12.34 0.33 1.51
CA ASP A 98 13.58 -0.35 1.12
C ASP A 98 14.37 -0.82 2.36
N GLN A 99 14.33 -0.05 3.44
CA GLN A 99 14.96 -0.37 4.73
C GLN A 99 14.06 -1.22 5.65
N ARG A 100 12.87 -1.63 5.21
CA ARG A 100 11.92 -2.45 6.00
C ARG A 100 11.48 -1.79 7.31
N GLN A 101 11.41 -0.46 7.32
CA GLN A 101 10.94 0.31 8.47
C GLN A 101 9.43 0.48 8.44
N ASN A 102 8.84 0.65 9.62
CA ASN A 102 7.41 0.86 9.79
C ASN A 102 7.09 2.35 9.94
N LEU A 103 5.83 2.71 9.67
CA LEU A 103 5.29 4.02 10.01
C LEU A 103 4.14 3.84 10.99
N VAL A 104 4.14 4.59 12.08
CA VAL A 104 3.07 4.54 13.08
C VAL A 104 2.46 5.92 13.24
N PHE A 105 1.17 6.05 12.92
CA PHE A 105 0.39 7.26 13.10
C PHE A 105 -0.49 7.13 14.34
N ILE A 106 -0.22 7.94 15.37
CA ILE A 106 -0.92 7.94 16.65
C ILE A 106 -1.68 9.25 16.81
N GLY A 107 -2.87 9.20 17.40
CA GLY A 107 -3.62 10.41 17.74
C GLY A 107 -5.13 10.21 17.82
N PRO A 108 -5.89 11.22 18.24
CA PRO A 108 -7.33 11.14 18.42
C PRO A 108 -8.08 10.86 17.11
N PRO A 109 -9.36 10.45 17.18
CA PRO A 109 -10.20 10.27 16.00
C PRO A 109 -10.34 11.57 15.17
N GLY A 110 -10.36 11.43 13.84
CA GLY A 110 -10.65 12.56 12.94
C GLY A 110 -9.46 13.44 12.56
N VAL A 111 -8.25 13.22 13.09
CA VAL A 111 -7.05 14.04 12.81
C VAL A 111 -6.32 13.69 11.51
N GLY A 112 -6.82 12.75 10.72
CA GLY A 112 -6.28 12.45 9.39
C GLY A 112 -5.30 11.27 9.29
N LYS A 113 -5.13 10.44 10.33
CA LYS A 113 -4.23 9.25 10.32
C LYS A 113 -4.48 8.32 9.13
N THR A 114 -5.72 7.87 8.97
CA THR A 114 -6.15 6.99 7.87
C THR A 114 -5.95 7.66 6.50
N HIS A 115 -6.17 8.99 6.39
CA HIS A 115 -5.94 9.75 5.18
C HIS A 115 -4.45 9.66 4.77
N LEU A 116 -3.54 9.93 5.69
CA LEU A 116 -2.10 9.85 5.44
C LEU A 116 -1.66 8.43 5.08
N ALA A 117 -2.16 7.42 5.81
CA ALA A 117 -1.85 6.02 5.55
C ALA A 117 -2.28 5.58 4.14
N ILE A 118 -3.51 5.90 3.74
CA ILE A 118 -4.02 5.60 2.40
C ILE A 118 -3.26 6.39 1.35
N GLY A 119 -3.04 7.69 1.55
CA GLY A 119 -2.34 8.55 0.61
C GLY A 119 -0.90 8.11 0.34
N LEU A 120 -0.16 7.70 1.37
CA LEU A 120 1.16 7.08 1.24
C LEU A 120 1.08 5.74 0.50
N GLY A 121 0.06 4.93 0.79
CA GLY A 121 -0.20 3.68 0.08
C GLY A 121 -0.46 3.87 -1.41
N TYR A 122 -1.21 4.92 -1.79
CA TYR A 122 -1.42 5.31 -3.19
C TYR A 122 -0.09 5.63 -3.87
N LYS A 123 0.71 6.50 -3.25
CA LYS A 123 2.02 6.90 -3.78
C LYS A 123 3.00 5.71 -3.88
N ALA A 124 2.96 4.79 -2.92
CA ALA A 124 3.77 3.57 -2.98
C ALA A 124 3.37 2.68 -4.18
N ILE A 125 2.07 2.55 -4.48
CA ILE A 125 1.62 1.80 -5.66
C ILE A 125 2.06 2.49 -6.96
N GLU A 126 1.95 3.82 -7.05
CA GLU A 126 2.44 4.60 -8.19
C GLU A 126 3.95 4.38 -8.40
N ALA A 127 4.73 4.25 -7.32
CA ALA A 127 6.15 3.91 -7.34
C ALA A 127 6.44 2.42 -7.63
N GLY A 128 5.40 1.57 -7.75
CA GLY A 128 5.53 0.16 -8.16
C GLY A 128 5.46 -0.86 -7.02
N TYR A 129 5.37 -0.43 -5.77
CA TYR A 129 5.27 -1.33 -4.62
C TYR A 129 3.89 -2.00 -4.55
N ARG A 130 3.85 -3.20 -3.97
CA ARG A 130 2.62 -3.93 -3.70
C ARG A 130 2.12 -3.57 -2.30
N VAL A 131 0.93 -3.02 -2.24
CA VAL A 131 0.30 -2.57 -1.00
C VAL A 131 -0.98 -3.36 -0.75
N VAL A 132 -1.25 -3.67 0.51
CA VAL A 132 -2.55 -4.18 0.94
C VAL A 132 -3.03 -3.38 2.15
N PHE A 133 -4.28 -2.96 2.11
CA PHE A 133 -4.95 -2.25 3.19
C PHE A 133 -5.90 -3.20 3.94
N LYS A 134 -5.89 -3.14 5.27
CA LYS A 134 -6.81 -3.83 6.16
C LYS A 134 -7.12 -2.94 7.36
N THR A 135 -8.38 -2.93 7.80
CA THR A 135 -8.65 -2.52 9.17
C THR A 135 -8.15 -3.60 10.12
N ALA A 136 -7.78 -3.24 11.34
CA ALA A 136 -7.31 -4.21 12.34
C ALA A 136 -8.38 -5.29 12.61
N MET A 137 -9.66 -4.90 12.65
CA MET A 137 -10.77 -5.83 12.81
C MET A 137 -10.85 -6.85 11.68
N ALA A 138 -10.90 -6.39 10.43
CA ALA A 138 -10.96 -7.28 9.28
C ALA A 138 -9.72 -8.19 9.16
N LEU A 139 -8.56 -7.71 9.57
CA LEU A 139 -7.33 -8.50 9.60
C LEU A 139 -7.42 -9.62 10.64
N VAL A 140 -7.88 -9.31 11.85
CA VAL A 140 -8.05 -10.28 12.92
C VAL A 140 -9.06 -11.36 12.54
N GLU A 141 -10.24 -10.97 12.06
CA GLU A 141 -11.25 -11.92 11.58
C GLU A 141 -10.73 -12.84 10.47
N GLU A 142 -9.96 -12.29 9.54
CA GLU A 142 -9.35 -13.05 8.45
C GLU A 142 -8.32 -14.08 8.95
N LEU A 143 -7.49 -13.71 9.93
CA LEU A 143 -6.51 -14.62 10.52
C LEU A 143 -7.18 -15.72 11.36
N GLU A 144 -8.22 -15.38 12.14
CA GLU A 144 -9.00 -16.35 12.90
C GLU A 144 -9.71 -17.37 11.99
N LEU A 145 -10.29 -16.89 10.89
CA LEU A 145 -10.94 -17.76 9.92
C LEU A 145 -9.92 -18.71 9.24
N ALA A 146 -8.75 -18.16 8.87
CA ALA A 146 -7.69 -18.95 8.29
C ALA A 146 -7.16 -20.01 9.26
N GLU A 147 -7.05 -19.68 10.55
CA GLU A 147 -6.66 -20.63 11.59
C GLU A 147 -7.66 -21.77 11.77
N LYS A 148 -8.96 -21.43 11.90
CA LYS A 148 -10.04 -22.44 11.99
C LYS A 148 -10.04 -23.41 10.81
N ARG A 149 -9.51 -22.99 9.65
CA ARG A 149 -9.36 -23.81 8.44
C ARG A 149 -8.01 -24.52 8.33
N GLY A 150 -7.10 -24.34 9.28
CA GLY A 150 -5.73 -24.87 9.21
C GLY A 150 -4.85 -24.19 8.13
N GLU A 151 -5.23 -23.00 7.64
CA GLU A 151 -4.58 -22.28 6.55
C GLU A 151 -3.83 -21.03 7.02
N LEU A 152 -3.65 -20.81 8.32
CA LEU A 152 -3.05 -19.58 8.87
C LEU A 152 -1.68 -19.26 8.24
N LYS A 153 -0.77 -20.24 8.17
CA LYS A 153 0.55 -20.05 7.56
C LYS A 153 0.48 -19.60 6.11
N LYS A 154 -0.41 -20.22 5.34
CA LYS A 154 -0.65 -19.85 3.93
C LYS A 154 -1.17 -18.41 3.82
N ARG A 155 -2.10 -18.01 4.72
CA ARG A 155 -2.65 -16.66 4.74
C ARG A 155 -1.60 -15.62 5.09
N ILE A 156 -0.80 -15.86 6.12
CA ILE A 156 0.34 -15.00 6.49
C ILE A 156 1.31 -14.86 5.32
N SER A 157 1.68 -15.96 4.67
CA SER A 157 2.57 -15.93 3.49
C SER A 157 1.99 -15.11 2.33
N LEU A 158 0.67 -15.09 2.14
CA LEU A 158 0.03 -14.26 1.11
C LEU A 158 0.08 -12.77 1.46
N LEU A 159 -0.13 -12.42 2.73
CA LEU A 159 0.02 -11.03 3.20
C LEU A 159 1.48 -10.57 3.08
N ALA A 160 2.44 -11.41 3.42
CA ALA A 160 3.87 -11.14 3.33
C ALA A 160 4.42 -11.04 1.88
N LYS A 161 3.62 -11.36 0.85
CA LYS A 161 3.98 -11.08 -0.55
C LYS A 161 3.89 -9.60 -0.91
N ASN A 162 3.18 -8.80 -0.12
CA ASN A 162 3.10 -7.36 -0.32
C ASN A 162 4.33 -6.69 0.30
N ASP A 163 4.75 -5.57 -0.28
CA ASP A 163 5.89 -4.82 0.20
C ASP A 163 5.49 -3.94 1.39
N LEU A 164 4.18 -3.56 1.44
CA LEU A 164 3.58 -2.75 2.49
C LEU A 164 2.22 -3.31 2.92
N LEU A 165 2.04 -3.51 4.24
CA LEU A 165 0.76 -3.78 4.87
C LEU A 165 0.30 -2.54 5.63
N ILE A 166 -0.86 -2.01 5.30
CA ILE A 166 -1.51 -0.94 6.06
C ILE A 166 -2.53 -1.58 7.01
N ILE A 167 -2.35 -1.36 8.32
CA ILE A 167 -3.26 -1.79 9.37
C ILE A 167 -3.91 -0.54 9.97
N ASP A 168 -5.16 -0.32 9.66
CA ASP A 168 -5.90 0.85 10.11
C ASP A 168 -6.71 0.55 11.37
N GLU A 169 -6.77 1.50 12.29
CA GLU A 169 -7.58 1.47 13.51
C GLU A 169 -7.19 0.34 14.50
N LEU A 170 -5.90 0.09 14.71
CA LEU A 170 -5.48 -0.81 15.78
C LEU A 170 -5.77 -0.19 17.16
N GLY A 171 -6.35 -0.97 18.06
CA GLY A 171 -6.61 -0.55 19.44
C GLY A 171 -8.06 -0.22 19.76
N TYR A 172 -8.99 -0.37 18.81
CA TYR A 172 -10.41 -0.10 19.05
C TYR A 172 -11.21 -1.27 19.65
N LEU A 173 -10.77 -2.49 19.44
CA LEU A 173 -11.50 -3.68 19.89
C LEU A 173 -10.61 -4.59 20.74
N PRO A 174 -11.16 -5.15 21.83
CA PRO A 174 -10.46 -6.17 22.61
C PRO A 174 -10.22 -7.41 21.73
N MET A 175 -9.03 -7.97 21.81
CA MET A 175 -8.65 -9.18 21.08
C MET A 175 -8.68 -10.40 21.99
N SER A 176 -9.17 -11.54 21.50
CA SER A 176 -9.00 -12.83 22.16
C SER A 176 -7.52 -13.20 22.28
N ARG A 177 -7.17 -14.11 23.17
CA ARG A 177 -5.80 -14.61 23.29
C ARG A 177 -5.32 -15.19 21.97
N GLN A 178 -6.18 -15.93 21.28
CA GLN A 178 -5.84 -16.54 20.00
C GLN A 178 -5.63 -15.51 18.89
N SER A 179 -6.48 -14.49 18.82
CA SER A 179 -6.33 -13.39 17.85
C SER A 179 -5.00 -12.67 18.02
N ARG A 180 -4.59 -12.41 19.27
CA ARG A 180 -3.29 -11.81 19.58
C ARG A 180 -2.13 -12.70 19.11
N TYR A 181 -2.22 -13.99 19.34
CA TYR A 181 -1.21 -14.94 18.89
C TYR A 181 -1.11 -15.00 17.36
N ASN A 182 -2.25 -14.96 16.65
CA ASN A 182 -2.27 -14.93 15.20
C ASN A 182 -1.69 -13.63 14.64
N LEU A 183 -2.01 -12.49 15.28
CA LEU A 183 -1.42 -11.20 14.92
C LEU A 183 0.10 -11.19 15.18
N PHE A 184 0.55 -11.77 16.30
CA PHE A 184 1.97 -11.94 16.58
C PHE A 184 2.68 -12.75 15.49
N GLN A 185 2.12 -13.88 15.05
CA GLN A 185 2.70 -14.66 13.97
C GLN A 185 2.83 -13.86 12.67
N LEU A 186 1.82 -13.04 12.34
CA LEU A 186 1.87 -12.16 11.19
C LEU A 186 2.97 -11.11 11.33
N VAL A 187 2.98 -10.35 12.45
CA VAL A 187 4.00 -9.31 12.71
C VAL A 187 5.40 -9.90 12.68
N ASN A 188 5.60 -11.04 13.30
CA ASN A 188 6.87 -11.77 13.28
C ASN A 188 7.31 -12.19 11.87
N SER A 189 6.37 -12.58 11.03
CA SER A 189 6.64 -12.93 9.61
C SER A 189 6.97 -11.73 8.74
N LEU A 190 6.51 -10.54 9.12
CA LEU A 190 6.76 -9.29 8.39
C LEU A 190 8.03 -8.57 8.89
N TYR A 191 8.38 -8.77 10.16
CA TYR A 191 9.50 -8.11 10.81
C TYR A 191 10.80 -8.28 10.00
N GLU A 192 11.49 -7.17 9.72
CA GLU A 192 12.71 -7.07 8.89
C GLU A 192 12.58 -7.47 7.41
N TYR A 193 11.42 -7.96 6.98
CA TYR A 193 11.19 -8.36 5.58
C TYR A 193 10.21 -7.46 4.84
N ARG A 194 9.28 -6.84 5.57
CA ARG A 194 8.22 -5.99 5.01
C ARG A 194 7.93 -4.82 5.94
N SER A 195 7.37 -3.77 5.37
CA SER A 195 6.98 -2.59 6.14
C SER A 195 5.49 -2.62 6.50
N ILE A 196 5.18 -2.02 7.65
CA ILE A 196 3.81 -1.81 8.12
C ILE A 196 3.56 -0.32 8.26
N ILE A 197 2.44 0.18 7.75
CA ILE A 197 1.85 1.45 8.19
C ILE A 197 0.74 1.11 9.16
N LEU A 198 0.82 1.65 10.37
CA LEU A 198 -0.15 1.43 11.42
C LEU A 198 -0.82 2.74 11.80
N THR A 199 -2.15 2.74 11.96
CA THR A 199 -2.86 3.85 12.58
C THR A 199 -3.53 3.39 13.89
N THR A 200 -3.47 4.23 14.90
CA THR A 200 -4.05 3.95 16.22
C THR A 200 -4.48 5.24 16.93
N ASN A 201 -5.45 5.13 17.81
CA ASN A 201 -5.82 6.18 18.76
C ASN A 201 -5.25 5.94 20.17
N LYS A 202 -4.57 4.80 20.37
CA LYS A 202 -3.97 4.42 21.64
C LYS A 202 -2.52 4.85 21.69
N ASP A 203 -2.11 5.40 22.83
CA ASP A 203 -0.70 5.62 23.09
C ASP A 203 0.01 4.29 23.37
N PHE A 204 1.33 4.26 23.21
CA PHE A 204 2.12 3.03 23.44
C PHE A 204 2.00 2.52 24.88
N THR A 205 1.80 3.41 25.84
CA THR A 205 1.54 3.06 27.25
C THR A 205 0.28 2.21 27.39
N ASP A 206 -0.72 2.44 26.56
CA ASP A 206 -2.03 1.75 26.63
C ASP A 206 -2.00 0.42 25.85
N TRP A 207 -0.96 0.17 25.05
CA TRP A 207 -0.87 -1.06 24.26
C TRP A 207 -0.68 -2.28 25.14
N GLY A 208 -0.01 -2.15 26.30
CA GLY A 208 0.08 -3.21 27.31
C GLY A 208 -1.30 -3.68 27.77
N GLU A 209 -2.16 -2.73 28.11
CA GLU A 209 -3.55 -3.05 28.51
C GLU A 209 -4.37 -3.59 27.34
N PHE A 210 -4.25 -3.00 26.15
CA PHE A 210 -4.94 -3.43 24.94
C PHE A 210 -4.63 -4.88 24.59
N PHE A 211 -3.38 -5.29 24.74
CA PHE A 211 -2.95 -6.66 24.55
C PHE A 211 -3.06 -7.50 25.85
N HIS A 212 -3.74 -7.02 26.91
CA HIS A 212 -3.96 -7.69 28.21
C HIS A 212 -2.69 -8.15 28.92
N ASN A 213 -1.61 -7.39 28.85
CA ASN A 213 -0.31 -7.67 29.48
C ASN A 213 0.20 -9.12 29.31
N ASP A 214 -0.23 -9.81 28.25
CA ASP A 214 0.25 -11.14 27.91
C ASP A 214 1.70 -11.10 27.42
N ASN A 215 2.45 -12.16 27.66
CA ASN A 215 3.82 -12.34 27.17
C ASN A 215 3.95 -12.19 25.64
N VAL A 216 2.84 -12.13 24.90
CA VAL A 216 2.77 -11.94 23.44
C VAL A 216 2.66 -10.45 23.08
N ALA A 217 2.13 -9.60 23.96
CA ALA A 217 1.92 -8.18 23.72
C ALA A 217 3.24 -7.43 23.53
N ILE A 218 4.16 -7.60 24.48
CA ILE A 218 5.48 -6.93 24.48
C ILE A 218 6.24 -7.23 23.17
N PRO A 219 6.38 -8.48 22.73
CA PRO A 219 7.04 -8.78 21.46
C PRO A 219 6.35 -8.21 20.20
N ILE A 220 5.02 -8.04 20.20
CA ILE A 220 4.33 -7.39 19.07
C ILE A 220 4.71 -5.92 19.02
N VAL A 221 4.58 -5.23 20.14
CA VAL A 221 4.87 -3.80 20.27
C VAL A 221 6.33 -3.53 19.92
N ASP A 222 7.24 -4.29 20.52
CA ASP A 222 8.68 -4.16 20.27
C ASP A 222 9.01 -4.28 18.77
N ARG A 223 8.50 -5.30 18.07
CA ARG A 223 8.76 -5.47 16.63
C ARG A 223 8.16 -4.39 15.76
N ILE A 224 6.99 -3.87 16.13
CA ILE A 224 6.37 -2.78 15.36
C ILE A 224 7.16 -1.50 15.54
N ILE A 225 7.65 -1.21 16.77
CA ILE A 225 8.29 0.06 17.11
C ILE A 225 9.78 0.06 16.77
N HIS A 226 10.48 -1.06 16.90
CA HIS A 226 11.93 -1.17 16.82
C HIS A 226 12.54 -0.46 15.61
N HIS A 227 11.93 -0.62 14.44
CA HIS A 227 12.35 0.05 13.21
C HIS A 227 11.19 0.90 12.67
N SER A 228 10.74 1.91 13.45
CA SER A 228 9.60 2.72 13.02
C SER A 228 9.84 4.22 13.08
N HIS A 229 9.22 4.94 12.16
CA HIS A 229 8.99 6.37 12.28
C HIS A 229 7.62 6.60 12.92
N ILE A 230 7.59 7.30 14.04
CA ILE A 230 6.39 7.56 14.82
C ILE A 230 5.92 8.98 14.59
N PHE A 231 4.66 9.13 14.20
CA PHE A 231 4.01 10.42 13.95
C PHE A 231 2.86 10.60 14.95
N MET A 232 3.01 11.58 15.84
CA MET A 232 1.98 11.96 16.79
C MET A 232 1.09 13.05 16.16
N LEU A 233 -0.17 12.71 15.86
CA LEU A 233 -1.15 13.65 15.34
C LEU A 233 -2.02 14.16 16.47
N GLY A 234 -2.09 15.47 16.62
CA GLY A 234 -2.95 16.16 17.58
C GLY A 234 -3.92 17.12 16.88
N GLY A 235 -4.70 17.84 17.67
CA GLY A 235 -5.62 18.85 17.18
C GLY A 235 -7.08 18.38 17.12
N GLU A 236 -7.94 19.27 16.59
CA GLU A 236 -9.38 19.02 16.49
C GLU A 236 -9.72 18.06 15.33
N SER A 237 -10.87 17.41 15.48
CA SER A 237 -11.37 16.51 14.43
C SER A 237 -11.76 17.27 13.17
N TYR A 238 -11.10 16.96 12.04
CA TYR A 238 -11.48 17.49 10.74
C TYR A 238 -12.93 17.14 10.34
N ARG A 239 -13.42 15.97 10.75
CA ARG A 239 -14.80 15.53 10.52
C ARG A 239 -15.83 16.40 11.22
N LEU A 240 -15.49 16.96 12.41
CA LEU A 240 -16.36 17.90 13.13
C LEU A 240 -16.35 19.27 12.44
N LYS A 241 -15.19 19.74 11.99
CA LYS A 241 -15.05 20.99 11.24
C LYS A 241 -15.92 21.00 9.98
N GLU A 242 -15.85 19.95 9.14
CA GLU A 242 -16.70 19.87 7.93
C GLU A 242 -18.21 19.95 8.24
N LYS A 243 -18.65 19.37 9.35
CA LYS A 243 -20.07 19.42 9.77
C LYS A 243 -20.51 20.78 10.32
N LEU A 244 -19.58 21.58 10.83
CA LEU A 244 -19.88 22.90 11.39
C LEU A 244 -19.80 24.02 10.34
N THR A 245 -19.16 23.73 9.18
CA THR A 245 -18.95 24.70 8.10
C THR A 245 -19.98 24.54 6.96
N ASN A 246 -20.78 23.46 6.96
CA ASN A 246 -21.92 23.20 6.09
C ASN A 246 -23.23 23.39 6.84
#